data_395d85278a33aaefe0ca77c70e800c1d
#
_entry.id   395d85278a33aaefe0ca77c70e800c1d
#
_cell.length_a   1.000
_cell.length_b   1.000
_cell.length_c   1.000
_cell.angle_alpha   90.00
_cell.angle_beta   90.00
_cell.angle_gamma   90.00
#
_symmetry.space_group_name_H-M   'P 1'
#
loop_
_entity.id
_entity.type
_entity.pdbx_description
1 polymer ?
#
loop_
_entity_poly.entity_id
_entity_poly.type
_entity_poly.pdbx_seq_one_letter_code
_entity_poly.pdbx_strand_id
1 'polypeptide(L)'
;LAAIEFSSVSYRMPNGVMALDDINLRIEEGELVAIVGGNGAGKTTLLKHLNGLLKPSNGEVRIFGKNTRDSSVAQLSRKVGLVFQNSDHQLFSESVKTEIAFGLRNFGFSEAEIESRIEDVVNYYGLADMLNRAPMTLSGGEKKRLCIATVMAWEPSILALDEPTVGQDYMNKIKLRDVVKSLLSKGRTVLIVSHDLEFLWPFKPRTVVMGMGKILADAPAERIYLDSELLDRAGLRQPQLAMLAKALGRDRPFSDADEATDWIIGEHASYEFRGLK
;
A
#
# COMPACT_ATOMS: atom_id res chain seq x y z
N LEU A 1 -19.69 3.63 1.38
CA LEU A 1 -19.48 4.99 0.84
C LEU A 1 -18.10 5.08 0.22
N ALA A 2 -17.96 5.80 -0.92
CA ALA A 2 -16.65 5.97 -1.53
C ALA A 2 -15.72 6.77 -0.61
N ALA A 3 -14.59 6.16 -0.24
CA ALA A 3 -13.52 6.85 0.45
C ALA A 3 -12.69 7.70 -0.52
N ILE A 4 -12.48 7.18 -1.74
CA ILE A 4 -11.65 7.82 -2.78
C ILE A 4 -12.34 7.69 -4.12
N GLU A 5 -12.40 8.79 -4.89
CA GLU A 5 -12.88 8.79 -6.26
C GLU A 5 -11.94 9.61 -7.16
N PHE A 6 -11.53 9.03 -8.26
CA PHE A 6 -10.87 9.68 -9.39
C PHE A 6 -11.85 9.67 -10.56
N SER A 7 -12.17 10.83 -11.12
CA SER A 7 -13.09 10.99 -12.24
C SER A 7 -12.37 11.67 -13.39
N SER A 8 -12.05 10.92 -14.46
CA SER A 8 -11.32 11.33 -15.65
C SER A 8 -10.06 12.17 -15.35
N VAL A 9 -9.27 11.68 -14.37
CA VAL A 9 -8.11 12.40 -13.87
C VAL A 9 -6.93 12.25 -14.81
N SER A 10 -6.44 13.39 -15.30
CA SER A 10 -5.17 13.47 -16.03
C SER A 10 -4.22 14.43 -15.31
N TYR A 11 -2.94 14.10 -15.31
CA TYR A 11 -1.91 14.96 -14.75
C TYR A 11 -0.69 15.03 -15.64
N ARG A 12 -0.36 16.24 -16.06
CA ARG A 12 0.86 16.56 -16.82
C ARG A 12 1.90 17.16 -15.88
N MET A 13 3.08 16.55 -15.84
CA MET A 13 4.21 17.07 -15.07
C MET A 13 4.72 18.39 -15.65
N PRO A 14 5.44 19.22 -14.87
CA PRO A 14 6.00 20.49 -15.36
C PRO A 14 6.94 20.34 -16.56
N ASN A 15 7.59 19.19 -16.72
CA ASN A 15 8.44 18.85 -17.86
C ASN A 15 7.66 18.35 -19.09
N GLY A 16 6.33 18.42 -19.06
CA GLY A 16 5.45 18.05 -20.19
C GLY A 16 5.04 16.56 -20.24
N VAL A 17 5.61 15.70 -19.42
CA VAL A 17 5.28 14.26 -19.39
C VAL A 17 3.88 14.04 -18.82
N MET A 18 3.05 13.26 -19.51
CA MET A 18 1.75 12.81 -19.00
C MET A 18 1.97 11.67 -18.00
N ALA A 19 1.80 11.97 -16.71
CA ALA A 19 2.03 11.01 -15.64
C ALA A 19 0.75 10.24 -15.26
N LEU A 20 -0.43 10.83 -15.46
CA LEU A 20 -1.74 10.16 -15.37
C LEU A 20 -2.57 10.57 -16.59
N ASP A 21 -3.28 9.63 -17.19
CA ASP A 21 -4.07 9.81 -18.40
C ASP A 21 -5.42 9.12 -18.25
N ASP A 22 -6.47 9.92 -18.06
CA ASP A 22 -7.87 9.52 -17.90
C ASP A 22 -8.09 8.42 -16.82
N ILE A 23 -7.59 8.67 -15.62
CA ILE A 23 -7.77 7.74 -14.49
C ILE A 23 -9.20 7.85 -13.97
N ASN A 24 -9.90 6.72 -13.99
CA ASN A 24 -11.19 6.51 -13.37
C ASN A 24 -11.06 5.39 -12.35
N LEU A 25 -11.17 5.71 -11.05
CA LEU A 25 -10.98 4.76 -9.95
C LEU A 25 -11.86 5.14 -8.77
N ARG A 26 -12.58 4.17 -8.23
CA ARG A 26 -13.39 4.32 -7.03
C ARG A 26 -12.99 3.27 -6.00
N ILE A 27 -12.74 3.70 -4.77
CA ILE A 27 -12.35 2.85 -3.64
C ILE A 27 -13.33 3.10 -2.51
N GLU A 28 -13.89 2.01 -1.97
CA GLU A 28 -14.86 2.09 -0.88
C GLU A 28 -14.18 2.18 0.49
N GLU A 29 -14.95 2.64 1.50
CA GLU A 29 -14.47 2.66 2.88
C GLU A 29 -14.17 1.23 3.39
N GLY A 30 -13.03 1.08 4.10
CA GLY A 30 -12.60 -0.20 4.65
C GLY A 30 -11.98 -1.16 3.63
N GLU A 31 -11.85 -0.75 2.36
CA GLU A 31 -11.28 -1.58 1.30
C GLU A 31 -9.75 -1.61 1.35
N LEU A 32 -9.16 -2.78 1.04
CA LEU A 32 -7.74 -2.91 0.71
C LEU A 32 -7.58 -2.95 -0.81
N VAL A 33 -6.87 -1.97 -1.35
CA VAL A 33 -6.54 -1.92 -2.77
C VAL A 33 -5.03 -1.92 -2.97
N ALA A 34 -4.56 -2.85 -3.79
CA ALA A 34 -3.18 -2.87 -4.28
C ALA A 34 -3.11 -2.13 -5.63
N ILE A 35 -2.23 -1.16 -5.73
CA ILE A 35 -1.93 -0.46 -6.99
C ILE A 35 -0.56 -0.94 -7.44
N VAL A 36 -0.53 -1.71 -8.53
CA VAL A 36 0.66 -2.38 -9.00
C VAL A 36 1.05 -1.91 -10.41
N GLY A 37 2.33 -2.06 -10.77
CA GLY A 37 2.85 -1.65 -12.08
C GLY A 37 4.34 -1.35 -12.02
N GLY A 38 4.97 -1.30 -13.17
CA GLY A 38 6.39 -1.00 -13.31
C GLY A 38 6.78 0.41 -12.85
N ASN A 39 8.08 0.68 -12.85
CA ASN A 39 8.58 2.03 -12.56
C ASN A 39 8.08 3.01 -13.64
N GLY A 40 7.69 4.20 -13.22
CA GLY A 40 7.13 5.23 -14.12
C GLY A 40 5.65 5.01 -14.52
N ALA A 41 4.95 3.99 -14.02
CA ALA A 41 3.53 3.75 -14.32
C ALA A 41 2.57 4.82 -13.81
N GLY A 42 3.01 5.76 -12.95
CA GLY A 42 2.18 6.83 -12.39
C GLY A 42 1.70 6.60 -10.95
N LYS A 43 2.06 5.48 -10.32
CA LYS A 43 1.55 5.05 -8.99
C LYS A 43 1.77 6.10 -7.89
N THR A 44 3.00 6.55 -7.67
CA THR A 44 3.33 7.60 -6.69
C THR A 44 2.63 8.92 -7.01
N THR A 45 2.49 9.25 -8.30
CA THR A 45 1.75 10.43 -8.75
C THR A 45 0.29 10.33 -8.35
N LEU A 46 -0.34 9.17 -8.54
CA LEU A 46 -1.72 8.91 -8.13
C LEU A 46 -1.87 9.10 -6.61
N LEU A 47 -0.98 8.53 -5.78
CA LEU A 47 -1.03 8.71 -4.33
C LEU A 47 -0.93 10.18 -3.89
N LYS A 48 -0.08 10.98 -4.54
CA LYS A 48 0.09 12.41 -4.21
C LYS A 48 -1.14 13.27 -4.48
N HIS A 49 -2.09 12.78 -5.27
CA HIS A 49 -3.37 13.47 -5.46
C HIS A 49 -4.33 13.28 -4.29
N LEU A 50 -4.17 12.19 -3.49
CA LEU A 50 -5.07 11.89 -2.37
C LEU A 50 -5.01 12.93 -1.26
N ASN A 51 -3.81 13.40 -0.94
CA ASN A 51 -3.60 14.43 0.09
C ASN A 51 -3.41 15.84 -0.48
N GLY A 52 -3.63 16.01 -1.79
CA GLY A 52 -3.58 17.30 -2.47
C GLY A 52 -2.18 17.88 -2.69
N LEU A 53 -1.10 17.09 -2.49
CA LEU A 53 0.26 17.48 -2.88
C LEU A 53 0.36 17.75 -4.37
N LEU A 54 -0.40 17.02 -5.17
CA LEU A 54 -0.61 17.30 -6.58
C LEU A 54 -2.09 17.57 -6.83
N LYS A 55 -2.36 18.48 -7.77
CA LYS A 55 -3.71 18.77 -8.25
C LYS A 55 -3.82 18.29 -9.69
N PRO A 56 -4.92 17.64 -10.09
CA PRO A 56 -5.06 17.12 -11.45
C PRO A 56 -5.07 18.27 -12.47
N SER A 57 -4.44 18.02 -13.63
CA SER A 57 -4.53 18.96 -14.77
C SER A 57 -5.95 18.98 -15.35
N ASN A 58 -6.60 17.81 -15.39
CA ASN A 58 -7.99 17.63 -15.81
C ASN A 58 -8.68 16.61 -14.92
N GLY A 59 -10.01 16.64 -14.85
CA GLY A 59 -10.81 15.77 -13.98
C GLY A 59 -10.77 16.21 -12.51
N GLU A 60 -11.25 15.37 -11.64
CA GLU A 60 -11.31 15.64 -10.20
C GLU A 60 -11.00 14.42 -9.34
N VAL A 61 -10.46 14.69 -8.14
CA VAL A 61 -10.23 13.69 -7.09
C VAL A 61 -11.06 14.07 -5.88
N ARG A 62 -11.84 13.13 -5.35
CA ARG A 62 -12.66 13.32 -4.15
C ARG A 62 -12.21 12.37 -3.04
N ILE A 63 -12.15 12.89 -1.82
CA ILE A 63 -11.91 12.14 -0.58
C ILE A 63 -13.16 12.29 0.29
N PHE A 64 -13.85 11.18 0.56
CA PHE A 64 -15.15 11.18 1.24
C PHE A 64 -16.12 12.20 0.63
N GLY A 65 -16.24 12.19 -0.71
CA GLY A 65 -17.10 13.08 -1.49
C GLY A 65 -16.60 14.53 -1.63
N LYS A 66 -15.56 14.96 -0.88
CA LYS A 66 -15.02 16.33 -0.94
C LYS A 66 -13.92 16.42 -1.99
N ASN A 67 -14.03 17.38 -2.94
CA ASN A 67 -13.01 17.60 -3.95
C ASN A 67 -11.69 18.06 -3.30
N THR A 68 -10.58 17.44 -3.69
CA THR A 68 -9.25 17.78 -3.15
C THR A 68 -8.80 19.17 -3.53
N ARG A 69 -9.35 19.78 -4.60
CA ARG A 69 -9.05 21.17 -4.98
C ARG A 69 -9.55 22.19 -3.96
N ASP A 70 -10.66 21.86 -3.25
CA ASP A 70 -11.33 22.74 -2.30
C ASP A 70 -10.77 22.60 -0.87
N SER A 71 -9.67 21.82 -0.71
CA SER A 71 -9.08 21.55 0.59
C SER A 71 -7.58 21.82 0.56
N SER A 72 -7.06 22.29 1.70
CA SER A 72 -5.61 22.39 1.91
C SER A 72 -5.01 20.99 2.13
N VAL A 73 -3.69 20.86 1.87
CA VAL A 73 -2.93 19.64 2.18
C VAL A 73 -3.11 19.25 3.65
N ALA A 74 -3.04 20.20 4.57
CA ALA A 74 -3.22 19.95 6.01
C ALA A 74 -4.60 19.35 6.34
N GLN A 75 -5.67 19.84 5.69
CA GLN A 75 -7.02 19.29 5.89
C GLN A 75 -7.16 17.86 5.33
N LEU A 76 -6.59 17.61 4.16
CA LEU A 76 -6.61 16.28 3.56
C LEU A 76 -5.75 15.29 4.33
N SER A 77 -4.57 15.70 4.82
CA SER A 77 -3.66 14.84 5.59
C SER A 77 -4.26 14.35 6.92
N ARG A 78 -5.25 15.06 7.47
CA ARG A 78 -6.03 14.53 8.61
C ARG A 78 -6.81 13.26 8.25
N LYS A 79 -7.23 13.11 6.99
CA LYS A 79 -8.01 11.97 6.48
C LYS A 79 -7.14 10.92 5.82
N VAL A 80 -6.09 11.37 5.13
CA VAL A 80 -5.21 10.54 4.30
C VAL A 80 -3.80 10.60 4.86
N GLY A 81 -3.37 9.53 5.50
CA GLY A 81 -1.98 9.31 5.87
C GLY A 81 -1.20 8.75 4.69
N LEU A 82 -0.11 9.40 4.32
CA LEU A 82 0.76 8.96 3.22
C LEU A 82 2.16 8.63 3.76
N VAL A 83 2.61 7.41 3.49
CA VAL A 83 3.97 6.95 3.79
C VAL A 83 4.72 6.80 2.47
N PHE A 84 5.79 7.60 2.30
CA PHE A 84 6.59 7.60 1.08
C PHE A 84 7.54 6.41 0.99
N GLN A 85 7.93 6.07 -0.25
CA GLN A 85 8.91 5.01 -0.52
C GLN A 85 10.23 5.24 0.23
N ASN A 86 10.82 6.43 0.10
CA ASN A 86 12.05 6.79 0.79
C ASN A 86 11.74 7.47 2.12
N SER A 87 12.07 6.79 3.22
CA SER A 87 11.87 7.29 4.59
C SER A 87 12.70 8.53 4.89
N ASP A 88 13.89 8.71 4.28
CA ASP A 88 14.74 9.86 4.49
C ASP A 88 14.14 11.17 3.96
N HIS A 89 13.17 11.09 3.04
CA HIS A 89 12.43 12.25 2.57
C HIS A 89 11.26 12.65 3.48
N GLN A 90 10.92 11.82 4.47
CA GLN A 90 9.80 12.03 5.36
C GLN A 90 10.23 12.39 6.79
N LEU A 91 11.41 11.92 7.23
CA LEU A 91 11.93 12.08 8.58
C LEU A 91 12.92 13.26 8.63
N PHE A 92 12.74 14.17 9.60
CA PHE A 92 13.56 15.39 9.67
C PHE A 92 13.79 15.91 11.10
N SER A 93 13.14 15.33 12.12
CA SER A 93 13.23 15.81 13.50
C SER A 93 14.50 15.31 14.20
N GLU A 94 14.82 15.90 15.36
CA GLU A 94 16.00 15.57 16.15
C GLU A 94 15.87 14.25 16.91
N SER A 95 14.64 13.79 17.17
CA SER A 95 14.37 12.53 17.86
C SER A 95 13.11 11.83 17.34
N VAL A 96 12.99 10.52 17.58
CA VAL A 96 11.77 9.73 17.30
C VAL A 96 10.56 10.35 17.99
N LYS A 97 10.70 10.79 19.25
CA LYS A 97 9.61 11.41 20.00
C LYS A 97 9.13 12.69 19.32
N THR A 98 10.04 13.58 18.95
CA THR A 98 9.68 14.85 18.29
C THR A 98 9.12 14.64 16.89
N GLU A 99 9.57 13.62 16.17
CA GLU A 99 9.08 13.24 14.86
C GLU A 99 7.58 12.84 14.92
N ILE A 100 7.22 11.96 15.87
CA ILE A 100 5.83 11.54 16.06
C ILE A 100 4.96 12.73 16.55
N ALA A 101 5.47 13.52 17.48
CA ALA A 101 4.76 14.68 18.03
C ALA A 101 4.46 15.75 16.97
N PHE A 102 5.29 15.91 15.96
CA PHE A 102 5.21 17.00 14.97
C PHE A 102 3.83 17.05 14.27
N GLY A 103 3.37 15.92 13.74
CA GLY A 103 2.06 15.85 13.08
C GLY A 103 0.90 16.13 14.05
N LEU A 104 0.98 15.57 15.24
CA LEU A 104 -0.05 15.74 16.28
C LEU A 104 -0.18 17.20 16.72
N ARG A 105 0.95 17.90 16.95
CA ARG A 105 0.94 19.34 17.28
C ARG A 105 0.31 20.18 16.17
N ASN A 106 0.70 19.91 14.91
CA ASN A 106 0.13 20.62 13.75
C ASN A 106 -1.38 20.38 13.59
N PHE A 107 -1.87 19.25 14.08
CA PHE A 107 -3.30 18.95 14.10
C PHE A 107 -4.01 19.47 15.33
N GLY A 108 -3.31 20.10 16.29
CA GLY A 108 -3.89 20.75 17.44
C GLY A 108 -4.26 19.82 18.61
N PHE A 109 -3.60 18.64 18.70
CA PHE A 109 -3.73 17.78 19.88
C PHE A 109 -3.08 18.45 21.10
N SER A 110 -3.65 18.25 22.28
CA SER A 110 -3.05 18.68 23.54
C SER A 110 -1.78 17.88 23.87
N GLU A 111 -0.87 18.44 24.67
CA GLU A 111 0.36 17.72 25.04
C GLU A 111 0.07 16.39 25.77
N ALA A 112 -0.99 16.32 26.56
CA ALA A 112 -1.41 15.07 27.21
C ALA A 112 -1.85 14.00 26.20
N GLU A 113 -2.62 14.37 25.17
CA GLU A 113 -3.01 13.47 24.08
C GLU A 113 -1.79 13.06 23.26
N ILE A 114 -0.86 13.98 23.01
CA ILE A 114 0.38 13.70 22.26
C ILE A 114 1.22 12.65 23.00
N GLU A 115 1.45 12.81 24.31
CA GLU A 115 2.21 11.84 25.10
C GLU A 115 1.54 10.45 25.07
N SER A 116 0.22 10.37 25.29
CA SER A 116 -0.52 9.11 25.22
C SER A 116 -0.41 8.44 23.86
N ARG A 117 -0.58 9.21 22.77
CA ARG A 117 -0.50 8.67 21.41
C ARG A 117 0.92 8.25 21.03
N ILE A 118 1.95 8.94 21.51
CA ILE A 118 3.34 8.54 21.34
C ILE A 118 3.56 7.19 22.02
N GLU A 119 3.14 7.04 23.27
CA GLU A 119 3.27 5.78 24.01
C GLU A 119 2.62 4.61 23.29
N ASP A 120 1.38 4.79 22.81
CA ASP A 120 0.63 3.79 22.07
C ASP A 120 1.39 3.34 20.79
N VAL A 121 1.81 4.31 19.95
CA VAL A 121 2.44 3.96 18.67
C VAL A 121 3.86 3.42 18.84
N VAL A 122 4.65 3.93 19.80
CA VAL A 122 6.02 3.41 19.98
C VAL A 122 6.02 1.99 20.53
N ASN A 123 5.07 1.66 21.41
CA ASN A 123 4.89 0.29 21.91
C ASN A 123 4.44 -0.64 20.79
N TYR A 124 3.41 -0.23 20.03
CA TYR A 124 2.86 -1.03 18.94
C TYR A 124 3.89 -1.30 17.82
N TYR A 125 4.68 -0.30 17.43
CA TYR A 125 5.67 -0.41 16.35
C TYR A 125 7.07 -0.84 16.83
N GLY A 126 7.26 -1.10 18.11
CA GLY A 126 8.55 -1.54 18.69
C GLY A 126 9.63 -0.47 18.58
N LEU A 127 9.30 0.78 18.95
CA LEU A 127 10.18 1.94 18.90
C LEU A 127 10.47 2.55 20.28
N ALA A 128 9.98 1.96 21.37
CA ALA A 128 10.07 2.51 22.73
C ALA A 128 11.51 2.80 23.15
N ASP A 129 12.45 1.88 22.89
CA ASP A 129 13.85 2.04 23.24
C ASP A 129 14.60 3.08 22.36
N MET A 130 13.93 3.65 21.37
CA MET A 130 14.51 4.56 20.36
C MET A 130 13.99 5.99 20.48
N LEU A 131 13.11 6.28 21.46
CA LEU A 131 12.43 7.58 21.59
C LEU A 131 13.36 8.80 21.50
N ASN A 132 14.54 8.70 22.11
CA ASN A 132 15.50 9.79 22.16
C ASN A 132 16.57 9.73 21.05
N ARG A 133 16.50 8.74 20.16
CA ARG A 133 17.45 8.62 19.04
C ARG A 133 17.02 9.53 17.88
N ALA A 134 18.04 10.07 17.19
CA ALA A 134 17.77 10.81 15.95
C ALA A 134 17.28 9.84 14.85
N PRO A 135 16.19 10.14 14.12
CA PRO A 135 15.65 9.29 13.07
C PRO A 135 16.69 8.86 12.03
N MET A 136 17.64 9.74 11.71
CA MET A 136 18.73 9.44 10.74
C MET A 136 19.69 8.34 11.20
N THR A 137 19.76 8.03 12.50
CA THR A 137 20.62 6.96 13.06
C THR A 137 19.95 5.59 13.07
N LEU A 138 18.69 5.52 12.67
CA LEU A 138 17.90 4.28 12.61
C LEU A 138 18.26 3.47 11.36
N SER A 139 18.13 2.15 11.45
CA SER A 139 18.19 1.26 10.29
C SER A 139 17.00 1.52 9.33
N GLY A 140 17.12 1.08 8.08
CA GLY A 140 16.05 1.26 7.08
C GLY A 140 14.69 0.69 7.53
N GLY A 141 14.69 -0.48 8.21
CA GLY A 141 13.48 -1.07 8.75
C GLY A 141 12.88 -0.25 9.92
N GLU A 142 13.73 0.26 10.82
CA GLU A 142 13.30 1.14 11.92
C GLU A 142 12.75 2.46 11.38
N LYS A 143 13.41 3.08 10.39
CA LYS A 143 12.93 4.30 9.72
C LYS A 143 11.55 4.08 9.09
N LYS A 144 11.34 2.95 8.40
CA LYS A 144 10.04 2.64 7.79
C LYS A 144 8.95 2.47 8.86
N ARG A 145 9.24 1.76 9.96
CA ARG A 145 8.31 1.65 11.09
C ARG A 145 8.01 3.01 11.72
N LEU A 146 9.02 3.87 11.87
CA LEU A 146 8.83 5.23 12.36
C LEU A 146 7.93 6.05 11.43
N CYS A 147 8.15 6.03 10.11
CA CYS A 147 7.27 6.71 9.16
C CYS A 147 5.80 6.27 9.30
N ILE A 148 5.56 4.96 9.47
CA ILE A 148 4.20 4.44 9.65
C ILE A 148 3.65 4.87 11.02
N ALA A 149 4.45 4.74 12.10
CA ALA A 149 4.07 5.16 13.46
C ALA A 149 3.69 6.65 13.51
N THR A 150 4.51 7.50 12.89
CA THR A 150 4.27 8.94 12.79
C THR A 150 2.92 9.24 12.15
N VAL A 151 2.61 8.59 11.01
CA VAL A 151 1.34 8.77 10.31
C VAL A 151 0.18 8.19 11.12
N MET A 152 0.36 7.03 11.74
CA MET A 152 -0.71 6.37 12.50
C MET A 152 -1.03 7.03 13.84
N ALA A 153 -0.15 7.87 14.35
CA ALA A 153 -0.37 8.58 15.62
C ALA A 153 -1.65 9.44 15.63
N TRP A 154 -2.08 9.98 14.48
CA TRP A 154 -3.36 10.70 14.37
C TRP A 154 -4.50 9.88 13.77
N GLU A 155 -4.30 8.57 13.54
CA GLU A 155 -5.31 7.62 13.11
C GLU A 155 -6.10 8.04 11.85
N PRO A 156 -5.46 8.25 10.70
CA PRO A 156 -6.13 8.62 9.48
C PRO A 156 -7.16 7.56 9.04
N SER A 157 -8.23 7.99 8.38
CA SER A 157 -9.26 7.08 7.84
C SER A 157 -8.75 6.27 6.65
N ILE A 158 -7.80 6.83 5.90
CA ILE A 158 -7.15 6.22 4.74
C ILE A 158 -5.66 6.19 5.00
N LEU A 159 -5.03 5.01 4.85
CA LEU A 159 -3.57 4.87 4.83
C LEU A 159 -3.10 4.51 3.42
N ALA A 160 -2.22 5.33 2.86
CA ALA A 160 -1.58 5.07 1.57
C ALA A 160 -0.09 4.80 1.78
N LEU A 161 0.37 3.63 1.35
CA LEU A 161 1.75 3.16 1.49
C LEU A 161 2.39 3.09 0.11
N ASP A 162 3.45 3.87 -0.12
CA ASP A 162 4.21 3.86 -1.37
C ASP A 162 5.43 2.96 -1.22
N GLU A 163 5.44 1.82 -1.94
CA GLU A 163 6.51 0.82 -1.97
C GLU A 163 7.04 0.45 -0.56
N PRO A 164 6.17 0.01 0.36
CA PRO A 164 6.54 -0.14 1.76
C PRO A 164 7.51 -1.29 2.03
N THR A 165 7.69 -2.21 1.07
CA THR A 165 8.56 -3.41 1.19
C THR A 165 9.98 -3.18 0.69
N VAL A 166 10.25 -2.07 0.01
CA VAL A 166 11.58 -1.77 -0.54
C VAL A 166 12.58 -1.59 0.60
N GLY A 167 13.70 -2.35 0.53
CA GLY A 167 14.74 -2.32 1.56
C GLY A 167 14.36 -3.01 2.88
N GLN A 168 13.26 -3.78 2.91
CA GLN A 168 12.83 -4.51 4.10
C GLN A 168 13.24 -5.98 4.02
N ASP A 169 13.75 -6.52 5.13
CA ASP A 169 13.96 -7.93 5.33
C ASP A 169 12.63 -8.69 5.52
N TYR A 170 12.70 -10.00 5.55
CA TYR A 170 11.53 -10.87 5.70
C TYR A 170 10.73 -10.59 6.99
N MET A 171 11.42 -10.40 8.13
CA MET A 171 10.76 -10.15 9.41
C MET A 171 10.03 -8.80 9.44
N ASN A 172 10.61 -7.77 8.84
CA ASN A 172 9.96 -6.48 8.71
C ASN A 172 8.75 -6.52 7.76
N LYS A 173 8.80 -7.32 6.69
CA LYS A 173 7.64 -7.57 5.83
C LYS A 173 6.50 -8.26 6.58
N ILE A 174 6.80 -9.23 7.46
CA ILE A 174 5.77 -9.86 8.32
C ILE A 174 5.12 -8.82 9.23
N LYS A 175 5.93 -8.04 9.96
CA LYS A 175 5.41 -6.97 10.85
C LYS A 175 4.53 -5.97 10.08
N LEU A 176 4.93 -5.62 8.86
CA LEU A 176 4.12 -4.73 8.02
C LEU A 176 2.78 -5.39 7.63
N ARG A 177 2.77 -6.70 7.34
CA ARG A 177 1.51 -7.42 7.10
C ARG A 177 0.58 -7.38 8.30
N ASP A 178 1.12 -7.55 9.52
CA ASP A 178 0.31 -7.51 10.74
C ASP A 178 -0.28 -6.11 10.97
N VAL A 179 0.49 -5.06 10.70
CA VAL A 179 0.00 -3.67 10.72
C VAL A 179 -1.17 -3.50 9.75
N VAL A 180 -1.03 -3.93 8.49
CA VAL A 180 -2.09 -3.81 7.48
C VAL A 180 -3.33 -4.59 7.90
N LYS A 181 -3.19 -5.83 8.39
CA LYS A 181 -4.32 -6.64 8.91
C LYS A 181 -5.04 -5.94 10.07
N SER A 182 -4.28 -5.38 11.02
CA SER A 182 -4.85 -4.63 12.15
C SER A 182 -5.64 -3.40 11.70
N LEU A 183 -5.16 -2.68 10.67
CA LEU A 183 -5.88 -1.52 10.13
C LEU A 183 -7.19 -1.91 9.47
N LEU A 184 -7.17 -2.98 8.68
CA LEU A 184 -8.37 -3.51 8.02
C LEU A 184 -9.41 -3.99 9.03
N SER A 185 -8.98 -4.67 10.11
CA SER A 185 -9.89 -5.10 11.18
C SER A 185 -10.56 -3.94 11.92
N LYS A 186 -9.94 -2.75 11.89
CA LYS A 186 -10.50 -1.48 12.41
C LYS A 186 -11.32 -0.71 11.37
N GLY A 187 -11.60 -1.31 10.21
CA GLY A 187 -12.38 -0.67 9.13
C GLY A 187 -11.66 0.47 8.41
N ARG A 188 -10.33 0.56 8.50
CA ARG A 188 -9.56 1.59 7.78
C ARG A 188 -9.39 1.20 6.32
N THR A 189 -9.45 2.20 5.44
CA THR A 189 -9.15 2.03 4.01
C THR A 189 -7.63 2.02 3.82
N VAL A 190 -7.10 1.03 3.12
CA VAL A 190 -5.66 0.88 2.91
C VAL A 190 -5.35 0.78 1.41
N LEU A 191 -4.45 1.65 0.93
CA LEU A 191 -3.88 1.57 -0.40
C LEU A 191 -2.42 1.19 -0.28
N ILE A 192 -2.00 0.16 -1.01
CA ILE A 192 -0.60 -0.25 -1.09
C ILE A 192 -0.15 -0.16 -2.54
N VAL A 193 0.75 0.78 -2.81
CA VAL A 193 1.48 0.81 -4.08
C VAL A 193 2.69 -0.11 -3.94
N SER A 194 2.79 -1.11 -4.80
CA SER A 194 3.94 -2.01 -4.80
C SER A 194 4.12 -2.72 -6.14
N HIS A 195 5.36 -3.16 -6.41
CA HIS A 195 5.69 -4.13 -7.45
C HIS A 195 5.97 -5.53 -6.86
N ASP A 196 5.92 -5.67 -5.50
CA ASP A 196 6.13 -6.93 -4.76
C ASP A 196 4.79 -7.67 -4.60
N LEU A 197 4.39 -8.40 -5.65
CA LEU A 197 3.13 -9.15 -5.66
C LEU A 197 3.13 -10.31 -4.65
N GLU A 198 4.30 -10.86 -4.30
CA GLU A 198 4.45 -11.89 -3.26
C GLU A 198 4.10 -11.35 -1.87
N PHE A 199 4.47 -10.10 -1.59
CA PHE A 199 4.07 -9.45 -0.34
C PHE A 199 2.56 -9.25 -0.27
N LEU A 200 1.92 -8.89 -1.39
CA LEU A 200 0.50 -8.57 -1.46
C LEU A 200 -0.38 -9.83 -1.44
N TRP A 201 0.13 -10.97 -1.94
CA TRP A 201 -0.65 -12.17 -2.15
C TRP A 201 -1.44 -12.67 -0.93
N PRO A 202 -0.88 -12.72 0.31
CA PRO A 202 -1.61 -13.20 1.48
C PRO A 202 -2.86 -12.37 1.85
N PHE A 203 -3.00 -11.17 1.31
CA PHE A 203 -4.17 -10.32 1.52
C PHE A 203 -5.27 -10.53 0.48
N LYS A 204 -4.95 -11.13 -0.67
CA LYS A 204 -5.84 -11.26 -1.83
C LYS A 204 -6.60 -9.96 -2.15
N PRO A 205 -5.90 -8.82 -2.31
CA PRO A 205 -6.54 -7.53 -2.44
C PRO A 205 -7.22 -7.36 -3.81
N ARG A 206 -8.17 -6.46 -3.90
CA ARG A 206 -8.49 -5.86 -5.20
C ARG A 206 -7.24 -5.21 -5.75
N THR A 207 -6.89 -5.54 -7.00
CA THR A 207 -5.63 -5.14 -7.61
C THR A 207 -5.89 -4.29 -8.85
N VAL A 208 -5.37 -3.05 -8.80
CA VAL A 208 -5.39 -2.10 -9.91
C VAL A 208 -4.02 -2.13 -10.57
N VAL A 209 -3.96 -2.57 -11.81
CA VAL A 209 -2.72 -2.63 -12.62
C VAL A 209 -2.57 -1.33 -13.38
N MET A 210 -1.46 -0.63 -13.17
CA MET A 210 -1.13 0.60 -13.89
C MET A 210 0.02 0.41 -14.87
N GLY A 211 -0.07 1.07 -16.01
CA GLY A 211 1.00 1.16 -17.00
C GLY A 211 0.90 2.44 -17.81
N MET A 212 2.02 3.13 -18.01
CA MET A 212 2.11 4.37 -18.80
C MET A 212 1.05 5.42 -18.43
N GLY A 213 0.80 5.60 -17.14
CA GLY A 213 -0.17 6.59 -16.63
C GLY A 213 -1.64 6.17 -16.72
N LYS A 214 -1.95 4.94 -17.13
CA LYS A 214 -3.32 4.42 -17.30
C LYS A 214 -3.60 3.24 -16.38
N ILE A 215 -4.88 2.99 -16.10
CA ILE A 215 -5.33 1.73 -15.51
C ILE A 215 -5.46 0.71 -16.65
N LEU A 216 -4.70 -0.38 -16.56
CA LEU A 216 -4.73 -1.48 -17.54
C LEU A 216 -5.75 -2.55 -17.14
N ALA A 217 -5.95 -2.76 -15.83
CA ALA A 217 -6.92 -3.68 -15.27
C ALA A 217 -7.26 -3.31 -13.82
N ASP A 218 -8.44 -3.72 -13.38
CA ASP A 218 -8.96 -3.56 -12.01
C ASP A 218 -9.80 -4.79 -11.69
N ALA A 219 -9.26 -5.71 -10.89
CA ALA A 219 -9.90 -6.98 -10.58
C ALA A 219 -9.31 -7.60 -9.27
N PRO A 220 -9.90 -8.67 -8.72
CA PRO A 220 -9.30 -9.44 -7.64
C PRO A 220 -7.90 -9.97 -7.99
N ALA A 221 -7.01 -10.01 -6.99
CA ALA A 221 -5.61 -10.45 -7.16
C ALA A 221 -5.52 -11.84 -7.82
N GLU A 222 -6.43 -12.75 -7.48
CA GLU A 222 -6.48 -14.11 -8.03
C GLU A 222 -6.55 -14.12 -9.56
N ARG A 223 -7.34 -13.21 -10.13
CA ARG A 223 -7.49 -13.08 -11.59
C ARG A 223 -6.26 -12.39 -12.22
N ILE A 224 -5.81 -11.30 -11.60
CA ILE A 224 -4.67 -10.53 -12.11
C ILE A 224 -3.39 -11.37 -12.14
N TYR A 225 -3.13 -12.14 -11.07
CA TYR A 225 -1.87 -12.87 -10.92
C TYR A 225 -1.74 -14.09 -11.85
N LEU A 226 -2.84 -14.58 -12.43
CA LEU A 226 -2.81 -15.61 -13.47
C LEU A 226 -2.62 -15.05 -14.88
N ASP A 227 -2.86 -13.76 -15.10
CA ASP A 227 -2.71 -13.10 -16.39
C ASP A 227 -1.25 -12.66 -16.62
N SER A 228 -0.43 -13.59 -17.11
CA SER A 228 1.00 -13.33 -17.37
C SER A 228 1.21 -12.24 -18.42
N GLU A 229 0.34 -12.15 -19.47
CA GLU A 229 0.48 -11.13 -20.52
C GLU A 229 0.23 -9.72 -19.96
N LEU A 230 -0.79 -9.58 -19.13
CA LEU A 230 -1.07 -8.31 -18.44
C LEU A 230 0.09 -7.90 -17.52
N LEU A 231 0.62 -8.86 -16.74
CA LEU A 231 1.74 -8.59 -15.82
C LEU A 231 3.01 -8.20 -16.59
N ASP A 232 3.34 -8.89 -17.68
CA ASP A 232 4.47 -8.56 -18.54
C ASP A 232 4.34 -7.16 -19.15
N ARG A 233 3.16 -6.82 -19.66
CA ARG A 233 2.85 -5.46 -20.17
C ARG A 233 2.97 -4.39 -19.09
N ALA A 234 2.67 -4.72 -17.84
CA ALA A 234 2.81 -3.83 -16.69
C ALA A 234 4.24 -3.81 -16.10
N GLY A 235 5.19 -4.59 -16.64
CA GLY A 235 6.55 -4.71 -16.14
C GLY A 235 6.63 -5.40 -14.78
N LEU A 236 5.75 -6.36 -14.52
CA LEU A 236 5.64 -7.10 -13.27
C LEU A 236 5.99 -8.59 -13.49
N ARG A 237 6.55 -9.21 -12.46
CA ARG A 237 6.76 -10.66 -12.45
C ARG A 237 5.54 -11.35 -11.83
N GLN A 238 5.12 -12.44 -12.46
CA GLN A 238 4.08 -13.30 -11.92
C GLN A 238 4.55 -13.94 -10.59
N PRO A 239 3.71 -13.98 -9.52
CA PRO A 239 4.03 -14.67 -8.29
C PRO A 239 4.29 -16.17 -8.48
N GLN A 240 5.22 -16.73 -7.69
CA GLN A 240 5.61 -18.13 -7.83
C GLN A 240 4.45 -19.11 -7.70
N LEU A 241 3.55 -18.88 -6.71
CA LEU A 241 2.38 -19.73 -6.50
C LEU A 241 1.34 -19.60 -7.64
N ALA A 242 1.26 -18.46 -8.31
CA ALA A 242 0.44 -18.29 -9.49
C ALA A 242 1.06 -18.98 -10.72
N MET A 243 2.39 -18.90 -10.89
CA MET A 243 3.12 -19.63 -11.95
C MET A 243 2.92 -21.14 -11.79
N LEU A 244 3.10 -21.66 -10.57
CA LEU A 244 2.91 -23.09 -10.27
C LEU A 244 1.48 -23.53 -10.56
N ALA A 245 0.48 -22.77 -10.10
CA ALA A 245 -0.93 -23.07 -10.36
C ALA A 245 -1.24 -23.12 -11.86
N LYS A 246 -0.73 -22.14 -12.63
CA LYS A 246 -0.90 -22.10 -14.09
C LYS A 246 -0.24 -23.30 -14.77
N ALA A 247 0.98 -23.68 -14.36
CA ALA A 247 1.68 -24.84 -14.90
C ALA A 247 0.94 -26.16 -14.63
N LEU A 248 0.21 -26.24 -13.53
CA LEU A 248 -0.61 -27.38 -13.14
C LEU A 248 -2.06 -27.31 -13.66
N GLY A 249 -2.39 -26.32 -14.52
CA GLY A 249 -3.71 -26.18 -15.15
C GLY A 249 -4.81 -25.69 -14.20
N ARG A 250 -4.45 -25.06 -13.07
CA ARG A 250 -5.45 -24.49 -12.15
C ARG A 250 -5.92 -23.10 -12.63
N ASP A 251 -7.15 -22.78 -12.32
CA ASP A 251 -7.82 -21.53 -12.63
C ASP A 251 -7.67 -20.46 -11.52
N ARG A 252 -6.98 -20.80 -10.42
CA ARG A 252 -6.67 -19.90 -9.31
C ARG A 252 -5.28 -20.18 -8.74
N PRO A 253 -4.53 -19.15 -8.27
CA PRO A 253 -3.27 -19.33 -7.58
C PRO A 253 -3.43 -20.16 -6.30
N PHE A 254 -2.37 -20.84 -5.87
CA PHE A 254 -2.33 -21.40 -4.52
C PHE A 254 -2.22 -20.28 -3.48
N SER A 255 -2.92 -20.44 -2.35
CA SER A 255 -2.87 -19.45 -1.27
C SER A 255 -1.50 -19.40 -0.59
N ASP A 256 -0.88 -20.57 -0.43
CA ASP A 256 0.42 -20.77 0.19
C ASP A 256 1.07 -22.07 -0.32
N ALA A 257 2.26 -22.37 0.21
CA ALA A 257 3.02 -23.56 -0.17
C ALA A 257 2.37 -24.86 0.36
N ASP A 258 1.66 -24.79 1.49
CA ASP A 258 1.00 -25.97 2.09
C ASP A 258 -0.17 -26.41 1.20
N GLU A 259 -1.04 -25.47 0.77
CA GLU A 259 -2.09 -25.76 -0.22
C GLU A 259 -1.53 -26.36 -1.51
N ALA A 260 -0.40 -25.83 -2.00
CA ALA A 260 0.24 -26.35 -3.21
C ALA A 260 0.75 -27.78 -3.01
N THR A 261 1.36 -28.06 -1.85
CA THR A 261 1.88 -29.38 -1.50
C THR A 261 0.75 -30.38 -1.35
N ASP A 262 -0.30 -30.07 -0.61
CA ASP A 262 -1.46 -30.95 -0.41
C ASP A 262 -2.15 -31.28 -1.73
N TRP A 263 -2.28 -30.29 -2.63
CA TRP A 263 -2.88 -30.49 -3.94
C TRP A 263 -2.03 -31.43 -4.81
N ILE A 264 -0.71 -31.25 -4.84
CA ILE A 264 0.22 -32.08 -5.63
C ILE A 264 0.20 -33.54 -5.11
N ILE A 265 0.28 -33.72 -3.79
CA ILE A 265 0.24 -35.05 -3.17
C ILE A 265 -1.10 -35.73 -3.45
N GLY A 266 -2.22 -35.01 -3.31
CA GLY A 266 -3.55 -35.55 -3.57
C GLY A 266 -3.77 -35.97 -5.01
N GLU A 267 -3.28 -35.21 -5.98
CA GLU A 267 -3.29 -35.59 -7.40
C GLU A 267 -2.40 -36.82 -7.68
N HIS A 268 -1.18 -36.87 -7.15
CA HIS A 268 -0.31 -38.03 -7.31
C HIS A 268 -0.87 -39.30 -6.69
N ALA A 269 -1.49 -39.21 -5.52
CA ALA A 269 -2.19 -40.36 -4.91
C ALA A 269 -3.33 -40.89 -5.80
N SER A 270 -3.99 -40.00 -6.56
CA SER A 270 -5.05 -40.41 -7.52
C SER A 270 -4.49 -41.04 -8.80
N TYR A 271 -3.25 -40.77 -9.19
CA TYR A 271 -2.57 -41.40 -10.33
C TYR A 271 -2.09 -42.81 -10.01
N GLU A 272 -1.54 -43.06 -8.81
CA GLU A 272 -1.13 -44.41 -8.40
C GLU A 272 -2.32 -45.39 -8.30
N PHE A 273 -3.49 -44.94 -7.89
CA PHE A 273 -4.70 -45.78 -7.87
C PHE A 273 -5.33 -46.05 -9.25
N ARG A 274 -5.05 -45.24 -10.27
CA ARG A 274 -5.54 -45.47 -11.64
C ARG A 274 -4.65 -46.40 -12.47
N GLY A 275 -3.42 -46.63 -12.05
CA GLY A 275 -2.47 -47.54 -12.70
C GLY A 275 -2.58 -49.01 -12.24
N LEU A 276 -3.47 -49.32 -11.29
CA LEU A 276 -3.66 -50.69 -10.72
C LEU A 276 -5.04 -51.31 -11.07
N LYS A 277 -5.63 -50.91 -12.19
CA LYS A 277 -6.83 -51.59 -12.72
C LYS A 277 -6.59 -52.14 -14.13
#